data_98ea58b0253b329aa057f39df0502c8e
#
_entry.id   98ea58b0253b329aa057f39df0502c8e
#
_cell.length_a   1.000
_cell.length_b   1.000
_cell.length_c   1.000
_cell.angle_alpha   90.00
_cell.angle_beta   90.00
_cell.angle_gamma   90.00
#
_symmetry.space_group_name_H-M   'P 1'
#
loop_
_entity.id
_entity.type
_entity.pdbx_description
1 polymer ?
#
loop_
_entity_poly.entity_id
_entity_poly.type
_entity_poly.pdbx_seq_one_letter_code
_entity_poly.pdbx_strand_id
1 'polypeptide(L)'
;LIAFGIPYLMGIPMAFGYQRGTSLDFFANAQMYYPAAGAIVVFLLTKTEFPMPRRFFYGYLVLTVLFAISSVLSVLIPDANLWVMVINMLTIAGNLALWVLFLLDKREVRFIWGLTWSGPDSRRHFLYVVLFFMLFTGNLLISSFTDNTADSFLALFASPMFWLSLLSLFVSFFLVFSAFFGEEYGWRYFLQPILQEHFGMRKGVLILGVFWGLWHLPLNLFYYAPDTRLQSIAAQLITCIALSV
;
A
#
# COMPACT_ATOMS: atom_id res chain seq x y z
N LEU A 1 12.71 11.75 -4.05
CA LEU A 1 13.60 10.80 -4.75
C LEU A 1 13.23 9.34 -4.42
N ILE A 2 13.17 8.92 -3.13
CA ILE A 2 12.89 7.52 -2.76
C ILE A 2 11.54 7.06 -3.29
N ALA A 3 10.46 7.79 -2.99
CA ALA A 3 9.10 7.41 -3.35
C ALA A 3 8.85 7.22 -4.85
N PHE A 4 9.51 8.00 -5.71
CA PHE A 4 9.36 7.93 -7.18
C PHE A 4 10.58 7.35 -7.87
N GLY A 5 11.78 7.77 -7.46
CA GLY A 5 13.03 7.36 -8.14
C GLY A 5 13.25 5.86 -8.07
N ILE A 6 13.03 5.24 -6.89
CA ILE A 6 13.22 3.80 -6.75
C ILE A 6 12.21 3.00 -7.59
N PRO A 7 10.87 3.24 -7.55
CA PRO A 7 9.93 2.55 -8.42
C PRO A 7 10.26 2.64 -9.90
N TYR A 8 10.64 3.83 -10.38
CA TYR A 8 10.99 4.02 -11.78
C TYR A 8 12.29 3.29 -12.17
N LEU A 9 13.31 3.29 -11.29
CA LEU A 9 14.53 2.49 -11.47
C LEU A 9 14.23 0.99 -11.44
N MET A 10 13.32 0.54 -10.58
CA MET A 10 12.85 -0.86 -10.52
C MET A 10 12.08 -1.27 -11.79
N GLY A 11 11.59 -0.34 -12.59
CA GLY A 11 11.04 -0.61 -13.92
C GLY A 11 12.02 -1.34 -14.86
N ILE A 12 13.35 -1.13 -14.68
CA ILE A 12 14.38 -1.79 -15.49
C ILE A 12 14.40 -3.30 -15.22
N PRO A 13 14.65 -3.78 -13.98
CA PRO A 13 14.58 -5.22 -13.70
C PRO A 13 13.18 -5.80 -13.90
N MET A 14 12.10 -5.03 -13.73
CA MET A 14 10.75 -5.48 -14.07
C MET A 14 10.60 -5.79 -15.56
N ALA A 15 11.09 -4.91 -16.44
CA ALA A 15 11.07 -5.14 -17.89
C ALA A 15 11.84 -6.42 -18.26
N PHE A 16 12.98 -6.65 -17.63
CA PHE A 16 13.78 -7.84 -17.83
C PHE A 16 13.07 -9.11 -17.32
N GLY A 17 12.45 -9.05 -16.14
CA GLY A 17 11.66 -10.16 -15.58
C GLY A 17 10.43 -10.47 -16.43
N TYR A 18 9.73 -9.43 -16.91
CA TYR A 18 8.59 -9.57 -17.83
C TYR A 18 8.96 -10.32 -19.11
N GLN A 19 10.10 -9.96 -19.74
CA GLN A 19 10.58 -10.66 -20.94
C GLN A 19 10.93 -12.14 -20.69
N ARG A 20 11.29 -12.49 -19.49
CA ARG A 20 11.62 -13.87 -19.07
C ARG A 20 10.44 -14.67 -18.51
N GLY A 21 9.27 -14.04 -18.37
CA GLY A 21 8.10 -14.66 -17.76
C GLY A 21 8.27 -15.00 -16.27
N THR A 22 9.14 -14.26 -15.55
CA THR A 22 9.29 -14.42 -14.10
C THR A 22 8.20 -13.67 -13.35
N SER A 23 7.81 -14.13 -12.14
CA SER A 23 6.87 -13.39 -11.28
C SER A 23 7.45 -12.04 -10.91
N LEU A 24 6.58 -11.01 -10.96
CA LEU A 24 6.89 -9.63 -10.55
C LEU A 24 6.20 -9.21 -9.24
N ASP A 25 5.63 -10.18 -8.49
CA ASP A 25 4.88 -9.92 -7.25
C ASP A 25 5.72 -9.17 -6.20
N PHE A 26 7.03 -9.44 -6.14
CA PHE A 26 7.93 -8.72 -5.24
C PHE A 26 8.00 -7.23 -5.55
N PHE A 27 7.98 -6.85 -6.83
CA PHE A 27 8.03 -5.44 -7.22
C PHE A 27 6.76 -4.71 -6.80
N ALA A 28 5.58 -5.33 -7.01
CA ALA A 28 4.31 -4.77 -6.59
C ALA A 28 4.27 -4.58 -5.06
N ASN A 29 4.70 -5.61 -4.30
CA ASN A 29 4.78 -5.51 -2.84
C ASN A 29 5.80 -4.46 -2.37
N ALA A 30 7.03 -4.49 -2.90
CA ALA A 30 8.09 -3.55 -2.52
C ALA A 30 7.71 -2.10 -2.80
N GLN A 31 7.00 -1.85 -3.91
CA GLN A 31 6.59 -0.52 -4.29
C GLN A 31 5.75 0.16 -3.20
N MET A 32 4.85 -0.56 -2.56
CA MET A 32 4.01 -0.02 -1.49
C MET A 32 4.79 0.55 -0.29
N TYR A 33 6.03 0.13 -0.08
CA TYR A 33 6.86 0.60 1.05
C TYR A 33 7.58 1.92 0.77
N TYR A 34 7.88 2.26 -0.49
CA TYR A 34 8.76 3.38 -0.82
C TYR A 34 8.20 4.76 -0.42
N PRO A 35 6.90 5.06 -0.48
CA PRO A 35 6.39 6.36 -0.08
C PRO A 35 6.67 6.68 1.40
N ALA A 36 6.32 5.76 2.32
CA ALA A 36 6.64 5.95 3.74
C ALA A 36 8.15 5.91 4.01
N ALA A 37 8.90 5.05 3.33
CA ALA A 37 10.36 5.04 3.46
C ALA A 37 10.96 6.40 3.09
N GLY A 38 10.45 7.04 2.03
CA GLY A 38 10.84 8.40 1.65
C GLY A 38 10.53 9.44 2.72
N ALA A 39 9.32 9.39 3.29
CA ALA A 39 8.91 10.27 4.39
C ALA A 39 9.77 10.06 5.64
N ILE A 40 9.98 8.81 6.05
CA ILE A 40 10.78 8.44 7.22
C ILE A 40 12.23 8.92 7.08
N VAL A 41 12.84 8.77 5.90
CA VAL A 41 14.19 9.26 5.65
C VAL A 41 14.25 10.78 5.79
N VAL A 42 13.26 11.52 5.26
CA VAL A 42 13.19 12.98 5.45
C VAL A 42 13.11 13.31 6.93
N PHE A 43 12.25 12.64 7.70
CA PHE A 43 12.13 12.88 9.15
C PHE A 43 13.44 12.60 9.88
N LEU A 44 14.13 11.51 9.57
CA LEU A 44 15.40 11.16 10.21
C LEU A 44 16.55 12.13 9.87
N LEU A 45 16.50 12.74 8.69
CA LEU A 45 17.52 13.73 8.24
C LEU A 45 17.21 15.14 8.70
N THR A 46 15.94 15.46 8.99
CA THR A 46 15.51 16.78 9.45
C THR A 46 15.71 16.88 10.95
N LYS A 47 16.38 17.95 11.40
CA LYS A 47 16.47 18.26 12.84
C LYS A 47 15.09 18.57 13.38
N THR A 48 14.66 17.85 14.41
CA THR A 48 13.41 18.08 15.12
C THR A 48 13.66 18.02 16.63
N GLU A 49 12.92 18.85 17.37
CA GLU A 49 12.93 18.85 18.82
C GLU A 49 12.07 17.70 19.41
N PHE A 50 11.21 17.11 18.58
CA PHE A 50 10.34 16.02 19.01
C PHE A 50 11.05 14.67 18.99
N PRO A 51 10.85 13.83 20.02
CA PRO A 51 11.36 12.47 20.03
C PRO A 51 10.72 11.65 18.91
N MET A 52 11.50 10.79 18.22
CA MET A 52 11.03 9.96 17.11
C MET A 52 10.85 8.49 17.52
N PRO A 53 9.91 7.76 16.89
CA PRO A 53 9.75 6.32 17.05
C PRO A 53 10.83 5.58 16.23
N ARG A 54 12.09 5.73 16.66
CA ARG A 54 13.25 5.29 15.88
C ARG A 54 13.28 3.80 15.63
N ARG A 55 12.79 2.99 16.58
CA ARG A 55 12.78 1.52 16.44
C ARG A 55 11.86 1.12 15.28
N PHE A 56 10.65 1.64 15.27
CA PHE A 56 9.70 1.39 14.19
C PHE A 56 10.22 1.92 12.85
N PHE A 57 10.74 3.15 12.82
CA PHE A 57 11.24 3.76 11.58
C PHE A 57 12.40 2.99 10.97
N TYR A 58 13.42 2.63 11.77
CA TYR A 58 14.53 1.82 11.25
C TYR A 58 14.09 0.41 10.84
N GLY A 59 13.23 -0.24 11.63
CA GLY A 59 12.67 -1.54 11.25
C GLY A 59 11.92 -1.49 9.92
N TYR A 60 11.13 -0.43 9.70
CA TYR A 60 10.41 -0.21 8.45
C TYR A 60 11.36 -0.03 7.25
N LEU A 61 12.42 0.78 7.41
CA LEU A 61 13.43 0.95 6.37
C LEU A 61 14.18 -0.35 6.06
N VAL A 62 14.53 -1.12 7.08
CA VAL A 62 15.16 -2.44 6.88
C VAL A 62 14.24 -3.37 6.08
N LEU A 63 12.95 -3.46 6.45
CA LEU A 63 11.99 -4.28 5.73
C LEU A 63 11.82 -3.81 4.27
N THR A 64 11.77 -2.48 4.04
CA THR A 64 11.73 -1.89 2.70
C THR A 64 12.94 -2.32 1.85
N VAL A 65 14.14 -2.26 2.41
CA VAL A 65 15.37 -2.68 1.72
C VAL A 65 15.36 -4.17 1.41
N LEU A 66 14.89 -5.00 2.34
CA LEU A 66 14.77 -6.45 2.12
C LEU A 66 13.80 -6.76 0.96
N PHE A 67 12.63 -6.11 0.89
CA PHE A 67 11.73 -6.25 -0.24
C PHE A 67 12.35 -5.77 -1.56
N ALA A 68 13.06 -4.63 -1.55
CA ALA A 68 13.71 -4.10 -2.74
C ALA A 68 14.81 -5.03 -3.28
N ILE A 69 15.65 -5.57 -2.40
CA ILE A 69 16.70 -6.54 -2.77
C ILE A 69 16.05 -7.83 -3.30
N SER A 70 15.04 -8.36 -2.59
CA SER A 70 14.35 -9.58 -3.00
C SER A 70 13.66 -9.41 -4.36
N SER A 71 13.14 -8.21 -4.68
CA SER A 71 12.56 -7.92 -6.00
C SER A 71 13.60 -8.11 -7.12
N VAL A 72 14.80 -7.58 -6.95
CA VAL A 72 15.86 -7.73 -7.97
C VAL A 72 16.34 -9.18 -8.04
N LEU A 73 16.54 -9.82 -6.90
CA LEU A 73 17.02 -11.20 -6.84
C LEU A 73 15.99 -12.19 -7.43
N SER A 74 14.69 -11.95 -7.29
CA SER A 74 13.64 -12.82 -7.84
C SER A 74 13.68 -12.94 -9.37
N VAL A 75 14.19 -11.92 -10.05
CA VAL A 75 14.39 -11.92 -11.51
C VAL A 75 15.71 -12.54 -11.90
N LEU A 76 16.74 -12.42 -11.06
CA LEU A 76 18.07 -12.97 -11.33
C LEU A 76 18.16 -14.48 -11.05
N ILE A 77 17.43 -14.95 -10.06
CA ILE A 77 17.39 -16.34 -9.61
C ILE A 77 15.94 -16.87 -9.80
N PRO A 78 15.59 -17.43 -10.96
CA PRO A 78 14.20 -17.79 -11.28
C PRO A 78 13.77 -19.10 -10.60
N ASP A 79 13.58 -19.07 -9.28
CA ASP A 79 12.99 -20.16 -8.49
C ASP A 79 11.68 -19.68 -7.87
N ALA A 80 10.55 -20.02 -8.49
CA ALA A 80 9.23 -19.56 -8.06
C ALA A 80 8.88 -20.03 -6.64
N ASN A 81 9.24 -21.26 -6.26
CA ASN A 81 8.92 -21.81 -4.93
C ASN A 81 9.71 -21.08 -3.83
N LEU A 82 11.00 -20.84 -4.07
CA LEU A 82 11.83 -20.06 -3.17
C LEU A 82 11.22 -18.68 -2.93
N TRP A 83 10.82 -17.97 -3.99
CA TRP A 83 10.34 -16.60 -3.88
C TRP A 83 8.96 -16.50 -3.28
N VAL A 84 8.07 -17.45 -3.51
CA VAL A 84 6.79 -17.53 -2.78
C VAL A 84 7.02 -17.71 -1.28
N MET A 85 7.99 -18.56 -0.88
CA MET A 85 8.34 -18.72 0.53
C MET A 85 8.95 -17.44 1.12
N VAL A 86 9.87 -16.79 0.40
CA VAL A 86 10.54 -15.56 0.86
C VAL A 86 9.55 -14.41 1.01
N ILE A 87 8.63 -14.19 0.05
CA ILE A 87 7.63 -13.11 0.13
C ILE A 87 6.70 -13.31 1.33
N ASN A 88 6.23 -14.54 1.55
CA ASN A 88 5.39 -14.87 2.69
C ASN A 88 6.13 -14.66 4.02
N MET A 89 7.39 -15.10 4.09
CA MET A 89 8.22 -14.93 5.29
C MET A 89 8.49 -13.46 5.59
N LEU A 90 8.87 -12.66 4.60
CA LEU A 90 9.08 -11.21 4.77
C LEU A 90 7.78 -10.52 5.16
N THR A 91 6.66 -10.90 4.55
CA THR A 91 5.35 -10.32 4.88
C THR A 91 4.96 -10.64 6.32
N ILE A 92 4.94 -11.90 6.71
CA ILE A 92 4.46 -12.30 8.04
C ILE A 92 5.46 -11.92 9.13
N ALA A 93 6.72 -12.40 9.03
CA ALA A 93 7.73 -12.15 10.05
C ALA A 93 8.13 -10.68 10.12
N GLY A 94 8.20 -9.99 8.96
CA GLY A 94 8.46 -8.56 8.89
C GLY A 94 7.39 -7.72 9.57
N ASN A 95 6.10 -8.01 9.32
CA ASN A 95 5.00 -7.31 9.98
C ASN A 95 4.94 -7.60 11.49
N LEU A 96 5.15 -8.85 11.91
CA LEU A 96 5.22 -9.18 13.34
C LEU A 96 6.39 -8.45 14.03
N ALA A 97 7.55 -8.40 13.40
CA ALA A 97 8.69 -7.64 13.91
C ALA A 97 8.36 -6.13 14.00
N LEU A 98 7.72 -5.55 12.99
CA LEU A 98 7.28 -4.16 13.02
C LEU A 98 6.27 -3.88 14.13
N TRP A 99 5.33 -4.80 14.41
CA TRP A 99 4.43 -4.69 15.55
C TRP A 99 5.18 -4.66 16.88
N VAL A 100 6.17 -5.54 17.05
CA VAL A 100 7.02 -5.55 18.25
C VAL A 100 7.77 -4.21 18.40
N LEU A 101 8.42 -3.75 17.32
CA LEU A 101 9.14 -2.47 17.32
C LEU A 101 8.22 -1.28 17.58
N PHE A 102 7.01 -1.28 17.01
CA PHE A 102 5.97 -0.30 17.27
C PHE A 102 5.58 -0.27 18.77
N LEU A 103 5.36 -1.42 19.37
CA LEU A 103 4.99 -1.51 20.79
C LEU A 103 6.13 -1.12 21.73
N LEU A 104 7.39 -1.30 21.32
CA LEU A 104 8.57 -0.90 22.09
C LEU A 104 8.84 0.61 22.06
N ASP A 105 8.29 1.35 21.10
CA ASP A 105 8.34 2.80 21.09
C ASP A 105 7.26 3.38 22.04
N LYS A 106 7.57 4.46 22.77
CA LYS A 106 6.67 5.09 23.74
C LYS A 106 5.39 5.59 23.07
N ARG A 107 4.24 5.43 23.76
CA ARG A 107 2.93 5.83 23.24
C ARG A 107 2.86 7.31 22.86
N GLU A 108 3.45 8.18 23.67
CA GLU A 108 3.48 9.64 23.45
C GLU A 108 4.24 9.97 22.16
N VAL A 109 5.37 9.28 21.93
CA VAL A 109 6.18 9.44 20.72
C VAL A 109 5.39 8.98 19.50
N ARG A 110 4.72 7.84 19.58
CA ARG A 110 3.89 7.33 18.47
C ARG A 110 2.75 8.29 18.13
N PHE A 111 2.13 8.89 19.14
CA PHE A 111 1.05 9.87 18.96
C PHE A 111 1.51 11.10 18.18
N ILE A 112 2.69 11.67 18.52
CA ILE A 112 3.27 12.84 17.84
C ILE A 112 3.45 12.59 16.32
N TRP A 113 3.80 11.36 15.96
CA TRP A 113 4.10 10.97 14.58
C TRP A 113 2.93 10.30 13.85
N GLY A 114 1.70 10.49 14.32
CA GLY A 114 0.50 9.96 13.69
C GLY A 114 0.37 8.42 13.78
N LEU A 115 1.20 7.77 14.60
CA LEU A 115 1.19 6.32 14.79
C LEU A 115 0.28 5.95 15.97
N THR A 116 -1.01 6.21 15.83
CA THR A 116 -1.98 5.92 16.90
C THR A 116 -3.34 5.53 16.32
N TRP A 117 -4.03 4.65 17.04
CA TRP A 117 -5.40 4.24 16.72
C TRP A 117 -6.46 5.05 17.49
N SER A 118 -6.03 5.80 18.51
CA SER A 118 -6.93 6.55 19.40
C SER A 118 -6.77 8.05 19.18
N GLY A 119 -7.82 8.66 18.66
CA GLY A 119 -7.95 10.11 18.54
C GLY A 119 -9.38 10.56 18.87
N PRO A 120 -9.63 11.86 19.06
CA PRO A 120 -10.96 12.40 19.35
C PRO A 120 -11.97 12.07 18.24
N ASP A 121 -11.50 11.78 17.02
CA ASP A 121 -12.33 11.49 15.86
C ASP A 121 -12.52 9.99 15.56
N SER A 122 -12.19 9.08 16.48
CA SER A 122 -12.31 7.64 16.26
C SER A 122 -13.69 7.19 15.80
N ARG A 123 -14.77 7.85 16.28
CA ARG A 123 -16.14 7.59 15.82
C ARG A 123 -16.34 7.96 14.33
N ARG A 124 -15.77 9.06 13.89
CA ARG A 124 -15.83 9.48 12.47
C ARG A 124 -15.06 8.51 11.59
N HIS A 125 -13.86 8.09 12.02
CA HIS A 125 -13.08 7.09 11.29
C HIS A 125 -13.86 5.78 11.13
N PHE A 126 -14.51 5.30 12.19
CA PHE A 126 -15.37 4.13 12.11
C PHE A 126 -16.53 4.32 11.12
N LEU A 127 -17.20 5.47 11.13
CA LEU A 127 -18.29 5.76 10.19
C LEU A 127 -17.80 5.78 8.73
N TYR A 128 -16.60 6.31 8.46
CA TYR A 128 -16.02 6.27 7.11
C TYR A 128 -15.68 4.84 6.66
N VAL A 129 -15.18 4.01 7.56
CA VAL A 129 -14.95 2.58 7.26
C VAL A 129 -16.28 1.89 6.91
N VAL A 130 -17.33 2.10 7.70
CA VAL A 130 -18.65 1.55 7.41
C VAL A 130 -19.18 2.06 6.07
N LEU A 131 -19.09 3.36 5.81
CA LEU A 131 -19.50 3.96 4.54
C LEU A 131 -18.75 3.35 3.35
N PHE A 132 -17.43 3.19 3.47
CA PHE A 132 -16.62 2.54 2.44
C PHE A 132 -17.09 1.12 2.15
N PHE A 133 -17.33 0.31 3.19
CA PHE A 133 -17.85 -1.05 3.02
C PHE A 133 -19.23 -1.06 2.37
N MET A 134 -20.11 -0.14 2.74
CA MET A 134 -21.45 -0.03 2.11
C MET A 134 -21.35 0.33 0.63
N LEU A 135 -20.51 1.31 0.27
CA LEU A 135 -20.30 1.72 -1.12
C LEU A 135 -19.63 0.61 -1.94
N PHE A 136 -18.63 -0.05 -1.38
CA PHE A 136 -17.95 -1.17 -2.03
C PHE A 136 -18.90 -2.34 -2.28
N THR A 137 -19.64 -2.75 -1.26
CA THR A 137 -20.65 -3.84 -1.38
C THR A 137 -21.75 -3.45 -2.36
N GLY A 138 -22.19 -2.19 -2.34
CA GLY A 138 -23.18 -1.67 -3.29
C GLY A 138 -22.68 -1.72 -4.72
N ASN A 139 -21.42 -1.36 -4.96
CA ASN A 139 -20.80 -1.46 -6.28
C ASN A 139 -20.71 -2.93 -6.76
N LEU A 140 -20.30 -3.86 -5.89
CA LEU A 140 -20.27 -5.29 -6.22
C LEU A 140 -21.66 -5.82 -6.54
N LEU A 141 -22.68 -5.39 -5.79
CA LEU A 141 -24.06 -5.78 -6.03
C LEU A 141 -24.54 -5.29 -7.40
N ILE A 142 -24.31 -4.01 -7.73
CA ILE A 142 -24.65 -3.44 -9.03
C ILE A 142 -23.95 -4.22 -10.15
N SER A 143 -22.65 -4.48 -10.02
CA SER A 143 -21.89 -5.26 -10.99
C SER A 143 -22.46 -6.67 -11.18
N SER A 144 -22.85 -7.34 -10.08
CA SER A 144 -23.44 -8.69 -10.15
C SER A 144 -24.79 -8.73 -10.91
N PHE A 145 -25.56 -7.66 -10.86
CA PHE A 145 -26.78 -7.54 -11.66
C PHE A 145 -26.48 -7.29 -13.15
N THR A 146 -25.49 -6.46 -13.44
CA THR A 146 -25.10 -6.20 -14.84
C THR A 146 -24.49 -7.43 -15.52
N ASP A 147 -23.78 -8.26 -14.76
CA ASP A 147 -23.09 -9.46 -15.25
C ASP A 147 -23.96 -10.72 -15.16
N ASN A 148 -25.24 -10.60 -14.76
CA ASN A 148 -26.17 -11.72 -14.53
C ASN A 148 -25.65 -12.76 -13.53
N THR A 149 -24.91 -12.33 -12.52
CA THR A 149 -24.33 -13.18 -11.45
C THR A 149 -24.97 -12.92 -10.08
N ALA A 150 -26.12 -12.24 -10.04
CA ALA A 150 -26.80 -11.84 -8.80
C ALA A 150 -27.13 -13.02 -7.87
N ASP A 151 -27.60 -14.15 -8.42
CA ASP A 151 -27.91 -15.35 -7.64
C ASP A 151 -26.64 -15.92 -6.99
N SER A 152 -25.53 -15.96 -7.72
CA SER A 152 -24.22 -16.39 -7.19
C SER A 152 -23.71 -15.43 -6.11
N PHE A 153 -23.88 -14.13 -6.30
CA PHE A 153 -23.52 -13.11 -5.31
C PHE A 153 -24.33 -13.27 -4.03
N LEU A 154 -25.67 -13.47 -4.11
CA LEU A 154 -26.51 -13.69 -2.95
C LEU A 154 -26.21 -15.01 -2.25
N ALA A 155 -25.87 -16.08 -3.00
CA ALA A 155 -25.48 -17.37 -2.45
C ALA A 155 -24.19 -17.29 -1.61
N LEU A 156 -23.28 -16.32 -1.87
CA LEU A 156 -22.10 -16.10 -1.03
C LEU A 156 -22.46 -15.83 0.44
N PHE A 157 -23.49 -15.01 0.68
CA PHE A 157 -23.94 -14.68 2.05
C PHE A 157 -24.53 -15.87 2.81
N ALA A 158 -25.03 -16.87 2.08
CA ALA A 158 -25.52 -18.13 2.67
C ALA A 158 -24.38 -19.09 3.01
N SER A 159 -23.17 -18.87 2.49
CA SER A 159 -22.01 -19.73 2.71
C SER A 159 -21.30 -19.40 4.04
N PRO A 160 -21.15 -20.35 4.98
CA PRO A 160 -20.33 -20.15 6.18
C PRO A 160 -18.88 -19.78 5.86
N MET A 161 -18.36 -20.28 4.74
CA MET A 161 -16.99 -20.01 4.29
C MET A 161 -16.77 -18.53 3.93
N PHE A 162 -17.79 -17.86 3.40
CA PHE A 162 -17.74 -16.41 3.14
C PHE A 162 -17.51 -15.64 4.45
N TRP A 163 -18.25 -15.93 5.50
CA TRP A 163 -18.13 -15.24 6.79
C TRP A 163 -16.78 -15.53 7.46
N LEU A 164 -16.31 -16.78 7.34
CA LEU A 164 -14.98 -17.15 7.83
C LEU A 164 -13.87 -16.39 7.07
N SER A 165 -14.00 -16.27 5.75
CA SER A 165 -13.07 -15.48 4.92
C SER A 165 -13.09 -14.00 5.28
N LEU A 166 -14.26 -13.45 5.57
CA LEU A 166 -14.40 -12.06 6.02
C LEU A 166 -13.73 -11.85 7.39
N LEU A 167 -13.88 -12.81 8.31
CA LEU A 167 -13.15 -12.75 9.59
C LEU A 167 -11.64 -12.85 9.40
N SER A 168 -11.17 -13.72 8.50
CA SER A 168 -9.76 -13.87 8.20
C SER A 168 -9.15 -12.60 7.60
N LEU A 169 -9.95 -11.77 6.92
CA LEU A 169 -9.50 -10.49 6.38
C LEU A 169 -8.96 -9.55 7.46
N PHE A 170 -9.61 -9.50 8.64
CA PHE A 170 -9.12 -8.70 9.76
C PHE A 170 -7.76 -9.18 10.24
N VAL A 171 -7.57 -10.51 10.37
CA VAL A 171 -6.27 -11.08 10.76
C VAL A 171 -5.21 -10.78 9.72
N SER A 172 -5.55 -10.95 8.44
CA SER A 172 -4.67 -10.65 7.31
C SER A 172 -4.25 -9.18 7.28
N PHE A 173 -5.18 -8.25 7.57
CA PHE A 173 -4.86 -6.82 7.63
C PHE A 173 -3.74 -6.53 8.65
N PHE A 174 -3.78 -7.16 9.84
CA PHE A 174 -2.71 -7.00 10.83
C PHE A 174 -1.39 -7.63 10.39
N LEU A 175 -1.43 -8.70 9.60
CA LEU A 175 -0.24 -9.38 9.10
C LEU A 175 0.40 -8.70 7.88
N VAL A 176 -0.32 -7.80 7.19
CA VAL A 176 0.19 -7.09 6.00
C VAL A 176 0.11 -5.56 6.14
N PHE A 177 -0.15 -5.04 7.34
CA PHE A 177 -0.40 -3.60 7.56
C PHE A 177 0.70 -2.69 7.03
N SER A 178 1.96 -3.15 7.04
CA SER A 178 3.11 -2.31 6.69
C SER A 178 3.13 -1.87 5.23
N ALA A 179 2.55 -2.64 4.32
CA ALA A 179 2.38 -2.26 2.93
C ALA A 179 1.38 -1.10 2.79
N PHE A 180 0.19 -1.24 3.40
CA PHE A 180 -0.82 -0.17 3.42
C PHE A 180 -0.31 1.07 4.17
N PHE A 181 0.37 0.87 5.31
CA PHE A 181 1.04 1.95 6.02
C PHE A 181 2.02 2.69 5.10
N GLY A 182 2.73 1.97 4.24
CA GLY A 182 3.69 2.53 3.30
C GLY A 182 3.09 3.57 2.39
N GLU A 183 1.97 3.27 1.78
CA GLU A 183 1.26 4.21 0.91
C GLU A 183 0.60 5.33 1.72
N GLU A 184 -0.20 4.98 2.73
CA GLU A 184 -0.98 5.97 3.49
C GLU A 184 -0.10 6.95 4.27
N TYR A 185 0.98 6.45 4.89
CA TYR A 185 1.89 7.33 5.63
C TYR A 185 2.69 8.26 4.70
N GLY A 186 3.12 7.73 3.54
CA GLY A 186 3.82 8.54 2.54
C GLY A 186 2.91 9.54 1.83
N TRP A 187 1.74 9.10 1.39
CA TRP A 187 0.84 9.93 0.60
C TRP A 187 -0.03 10.84 1.46
N ARG A 188 -0.77 10.29 2.44
CA ARG A 188 -1.78 11.04 3.22
C ARG A 188 -1.17 11.78 4.41
N TYR A 189 -0.26 11.15 5.13
CA TYR A 189 0.33 11.78 6.31
C TYR A 189 1.42 12.79 5.94
N PHE A 190 2.28 12.48 4.94
CA PHE A 190 3.42 13.33 4.59
C PHE A 190 3.15 14.26 3.40
N LEU A 191 2.80 13.72 2.22
CA LEU A 191 2.77 14.51 0.99
C LEU A 191 1.50 15.36 0.85
N GLN A 192 0.34 14.82 1.19
CA GLN A 192 -0.94 15.51 1.03
C GLN A 192 -1.00 16.86 1.77
N PRO A 193 -0.61 16.96 3.06
CA PRO A 193 -0.62 18.27 3.75
C PRO A 193 0.26 19.31 3.06
N ILE A 194 1.44 18.91 2.58
CA ILE A 194 2.38 19.80 1.87
C ILE A 194 1.75 20.33 0.57
N LEU A 195 1.11 19.46 -0.19
CA LEU A 195 0.43 19.86 -1.44
C LEU A 195 -0.77 20.77 -1.16
N GLN A 196 -1.52 20.48 -0.10
CA GLN A 196 -2.66 21.31 0.30
C GLN A 196 -2.25 22.69 0.80
N GLU A 197 -1.14 22.79 1.50
CA GLU A 197 -0.56 24.06 1.93
C GLU A 197 -0.13 24.93 0.73
N HIS A 198 0.49 24.32 -0.29
CA HIS A 198 1.00 25.05 -1.45
C HIS A 198 -0.07 25.39 -2.49
N PHE A 199 -1.00 24.48 -2.75
CA PHE A 199 -1.96 24.58 -3.86
C PHE A 199 -3.41 24.78 -3.40
N GLY A 200 -3.66 24.78 -2.08
CA GLY A 200 -4.99 24.81 -1.49
C GLY A 200 -5.65 23.44 -1.41
N MET A 201 -6.66 23.32 -0.55
CA MET A 201 -7.27 22.04 -0.14
C MET A 201 -7.67 21.15 -1.31
N ARG A 202 -8.43 21.66 -2.27
CA ARG A 202 -8.96 20.86 -3.40
C ARG A 202 -7.90 20.53 -4.43
N LYS A 203 -7.11 21.52 -4.86
CA LYS A 203 -6.07 21.31 -5.88
C LYS A 203 -4.96 20.39 -5.36
N GLY A 204 -4.55 20.53 -4.09
CA GLY A 204 -3.54 19.68 -3.47
C GLY A 204 -3.92 18.20 -3.53
N VAL A 205 -5.19 17.87 -3.27
CA VAL A 205 -5.70 16.50 -3.34
C VAL A 205 -5.71 15.98 -4.78
N LEU A 206 -6.18 16.77 -5.75
CA LEU A 206 -6.16 16.37 -7.17
C LEU A 206 -4.73 16.13 -7.67
N ILE A 207 -3.79 17.01 -7.30
CA ILE A 207 -2.37 16.85 -7.65
C ILE A 207 -1.81 15.57 -7.03
N LEU A 208 -2.15 15.27 -5.77
CA LEU A 208 -1.77 14.01 -5.12
C LEU A 208 -2.25 12.81 -5.94
N GLY A 209 -3.52 12.81 -6.36
CA GLY A 209 -4.08 11.72 -7.17
C GLY A 209 -3.34 11.49 -8.48
N VAL A 210 -2.96 12.57 -9.18
CA VAL A 210 -2.15 12.48 -10.39
C VAL A 210 -0.76 11.88 -10.08
N PHE A 211 -0.08 12.37 -9.05
CA PHE A 211 1.22 11.81 -8.64
C PHE A 211 1.12 10.34 -8.25
N TRP A 212 0.10 9.98 -7.47
CA TRP A 212 -0.13 8.60 -7.05
C TRP A 212 -0.43 7.69 -8.24
N GLY A 213 -1.24 8.13 -9.21
CA GLY A 213 -1.49 7.39 -10.45
C GLY A 213 -0.22 7.21 -11.30
N LEU A 214 0.57 8.28 -11.49
CA LEU A 214 1.83 8.21 -12.21
C LEU A 214 2.86 7.29 -11.51
N TRP A 215 2.86 7.24 -10.18
CA TRP A 215 3.73 6.35 -9.42
C TRP A 215 3.51 4.86 -9.74
N HIS A 216 2.31 4.48 -10.18
CA HIS A 216 2.01 3.12 -10.63
C HIS A 216 2.48 2.80 -12.06
N LEU A 217 3.08 3.76 -12.77
CA LEU A 217 3.44 3.58 -14.17
C LEU A 217 4.30 2.33 -14.44
N PRO A 218 5.36 2.00 -13.68
CA PRO A 218 6.14 0.78 -13.90
C PRO A 218 5.31 -0.50 -13.76
N LEU A 219 4.40 -0.55 -12.76
CA LEU A 219 3.51 -1.69 -12.55
C LEU A 219 2.48 -1.82 -13.67
N ASN A 220 1.92 -0.71 -14.17
CA ASN A 220 0.99 -0.73 -15.30
C ASN A 220 1.65 -1.20 -16.60
N LEU A 221 2.94 -0.92 -16.76
CA LEU A 221 3.68 -1.33 -17.96
C LEU A 221 4.00 -2.82 -18.01
N PHE A 222 4.26 -3.45 -16.84
CA PHE A 222 4.84 -4.79 -16.79
C PHE A 222 4.08 -5.79 -15.93
N TYR A 223 3.17 -5.36 -15.05
CA TYR A 223 2.57 -6.23 -14.04
C TYR A 223 1.04 -6.30 -14.11
N TYR A 224 0.30 -5.16 -14.01
CA TYR A 224 -1.16 -5.20 -13.86
C TYR A 224 -1.89 -5.66 -15.13
N ALA A 225 -1.60 -5.04 -16.27
CA ALA A 225 -2.25 -5.35 -17.53
C ALA A 225 -1.31 -5.05 -18.71
N PRO A 226 -0.25 -5.84 -18.88
CA PRO A 226 0.79 -5.57 -19.88
C PRO A 226 0.28 -5.61 -21.31
N ASP A 227 -0.83 -6.28 -21.59
CA ASP A 227 -1.44 -6.34 -22.93
C ASP A 227 -2.32 -5.12 -23.23
N THR A 228 -2.83 -4.44 -22.20
CA THR A 228 -3.71 -3.26 -22.30
C THR A 228 -3.15 -2.07 -21.52
N ARG A 229 -1.86 -1.79 -21.69
CA ARG A 229 -1.09 -0.81 -20.88
C ARG A 229 -1.72 0.56 -20.82
N LEU A 230 -2.16 1.12 -21.97
CA LEU A 230 -2.74 2.47 -22.00
C LEU A 230 -4.06 2.55 -21.24
N GLN A 231 -4.92 1.53 -21.36
CA GLN A 231 -6.17 1.45 -20.59
C GLN A 231 -5.88 1.30 -19.10
N SER A 232 -4.90 0.46 -18.73
CA SER A 232 -4.48 0.27 -17.35
C SER A 232 -3.96 1.58 -16.74
N ILE A 233 -3.11 2.33 -17.44
CA ILE A 233 -2.59 3.63 -17.00
C ILE A 233 -3.73 4.64 -16.82
N ALA A 234 -4.64 4.73 -17.81
CA ALA A 234 -5.77 5.66 -17.74
C ALA A 234 -6.71 5.33 -16.57
N ALA A 235 -7.06 4.04 -16.40
CA ALA A 235 -7.88 3.58 -15.30
C ALA A 235 -7.22 3.85 -13.93
N GLN A 236 -5.92 3.59 -13.82
CA GLN A 236 -5.16 3.84 -12.60
C GLN A 236 -5.12 5.34 -12.23
N LEU A 237 -4.90 6.22 -13.22
CA LEU A 237 -4.93 7.66 -13.01
C LEU A 237 -6.31 8.14 -12.51
N ILE A 238 -7.38 7.71 -13.18
CA ILE A 238 -8.76 8.07 -12.79
C ILE A 238 -9.05 7.56 -11.38
N THR A 239 -8.70 6.32 -11.08
CA THR A 239 -8.92 5.69 -9.76
C THR A 239 -8.16 6.43 -8.68
N CYS A 240 -6.87 6.72 -8.88
CA CYS A 240 -6.06 7.42 -7.88
C CYS A 240 -6.53 8.86 -7.65
N ILE A 241 -6.97 9.56 -8.69
CA ILE A 241 -7.57 10.89 -8.55
C ILE A 241 -8.89 10.80 -7.75
N ALA A 242 -9.76 9.85 -8.09
CA ALA A 242 -11.04 9.68 -7.38
C ALA A 242 -10.85 9.29 -5.91
N LEU A 243 -9.89 8.39 -5.60
CA LEU A 243 -9.59 7.96 -4.23
C LEU A 243 -8.81 9.00 -3.40
N SER A 244 -8.28 10.04 -4.05
CA SER A 244 -7.58 11.12 -3.35
C SER A 244 -8.54 12.20 -2.83
N VAL A 245 -9.73 12.32 -3.40
CA VAL A 245 -10.78 13.29 -3.02
C VAL A 245 -11.57 12.81 -1.82
#